data_63a80483fb8a4b8e37e46b2dd1abd329
#
_entry.id   63a80483fb8a4b8e37e46b2dd1abd329
#
_cell.length_a   1.000
_cell.length_b   1.000
_cell.length_c   1.000
_cell.angle_alpha   90.00
_cell.angle_beta   90.00
_cell.angle_gamma   90.00
#
_symmetry.space_group_name_H-M   'P 1'
#
loop_
_entity.id
_entity.type
_entity.pdbx_description
1 polymer ?
#
loop_
_entity_poly.entity_id
_entity_poly.type
_entity_poly.pdbx_seq_one_letter_code
_entity_poly.pdbx_strand_id
1 'polypeptide(L)'
;MYAWSVEEPEKFWDLLFKYLDILCYTPYEKTVDDIHKFPGAKWFPGCTLNYAENMLRYGDSEEACLIFRGEDKIRREWSWKQVRHEVFALATALRQLGLQPGDA
;
A
#
# COMPACT_ATOMS: atom_id res chain seq x y z
N MET A 1 5.30 -7.29 -21.58
CA MET A 1 5.11 -7.17 -20.12
C MET A 1 4.35 -8.37 -19.53
N TYR A 2 3.16 -8.72 -20.04
CA TYR A 2 2.38 -9.87 -19.56
C TYR A 2 3.15 -11.20 -19.62
N ALA A 3 3.69 -11.58 -20.78
CA ALA A 3 4.46 -12.82 -20.94
C ALA A 3 5.58 -12.92 -19.90
N TRP A 4 6.36 -11.86 -19.73
CA TRP A 4 7.44 -11.83 -18.74
C TRP A 4 6.95 -11.99 -17.30
N SER A 5 5.81 -11.39 -16.92
CA SER A 5 5.26 -11.55 -15.56
C SER A 5 4.80 -12.98 -15.24
N VAL A 6 4.54 -13.79 -16.28
CA VAL A 6 4.10 -15.18 -16.14
C VAL A 6 5.29 -16.15 -16.27
N GLU A 7 6.21 -15.88 -17.18
CA GLU A 7 7.37 -16.75 -17.45
C GLU A 7 8.50 -16.58 -16.43
N GLU A 8 8.72 -15.36 -15.94
CA GLU A 8 9.76 -15.04 -14.95
C GLU A 8 9.18 -14.19 -13.79
N PRO A 9 8.18 -14.68 -13.06
CA PRO A 9 7.46 -13.87 -12.07
C PRO A 9 8.36 -13.34 -10.95
N GLU A 10 9.35 -14.08 -10.47
CA GLU A 10 10.27 -13.62 -9.44
C GLU A 10 11.05 -12.39 -9.89
N LYS A 11 11.60 -12.39 -11.09
CA LYS A 11 12.34 -11.26 -11.64
C LYS A 11 11.43 -10.07 -11.91
N PHE A 12 10.22 -10.34 -12.41
CA PHE A 12 9.23 -9.31 -12.68
C PHE A 12 8.84 -8.56 -11.41
N TRP A 13 8.45 -9.28 -10.36
CA TRP A 13 7.99 -8.67 -9.11
C TRP A 13 9.12 -8.01 -8.32
N ASP A 14 10.35 -8.55 -8.36
CA ASP A 14 11.54 -7.92 -7.78
C ASP A 14 11.81 -6.56 -8.45
N LEU A 15 11.82 -6.53 -9.79
CA LEU A 15 12.01 -5.29 -10.52
C LEU A 15 10.88 -4.29 -10.23
N LEU A 16 9.63 -4.75 -10.22
CA LEU A 16 8.48 -3.89 -9.98
C LEU A 16 8.50 -3.28 -8.57
N PHE A 17 8.88 -4.06 -7.55
CA PHE A 17 9.06 -3.58 -6.18
C PHE A 17 10.06 -2.43 -6.13
N LYS A 18 11.20 -2.59 -6.78
CA LYS A 18 12.27 -1.58 -6.87
C LYS A 18 11.84 -0.37 -7.71
N TYR A 19 11.23 -0.61 -8.86
CA TYR A 19 10.75 0.46 -9.77
C TYR A 19 9.69 1.35 -9.13
N LEU A 20 8.79 0.77 -8.36
CA LEU A 20 7.76 1.51 -7.62
C LEU A 20 8.29 2.16 -6.34
N ASP A 21 9.56 1.96 -6.01
CA ASP A 21 10.20 2.51 -4.81
C ASP A 21 9.37 2.24 -3.54
N ILE A 22 9.00 0.97 -3.34
CA ILE A 22 8.18 0.56 -2.21
C ILE A 22 8.95 0.79 -0.91
N LEU A 23 8.37 1.61 -0.02
CA LEU A 23 8.93 1.88 1.30
C LEU A 23 8.80 0.65 2.19
N CYS A 24 9.92 0.10 2.63
CA CYS A 24 9.95 -1.02 3.57
C CYS A 24 10.92 -0.73 4.72
N TYR A 25 10.59 -1.22 5.91
CA TYR A 25 11.44 -1.07 7.10
C TYR A 25 12.52 -2.14 7.17
N THR A 26 12.18 -3.34 6.72
CA THR A 26 13.11 -4.46 6.64
C THR A 26 13.14 -4.97 5.20
N PRO A 27 14.32 -5.09 4.58
CA PRO A 27 14.42 -5.63 3.23
C PRO A 27 13.99 -7.10 3.20
N TYR A 28 13.45 -7.52 2.05
CA TYR A 28 13.14 -8.94 1.83
C TYR A 28 14.40 -9.75 1.52
N GLU A 29 14.37 -11.03 1.87
CA GLU A 29 15.46 -11.98 1.59
C GLU A 29 15.41 -12.50 0.14
N LYS A 30 14.19 -12.74 -0.36
CA LYS A 30 13.91 -13.20 -1.72
C LYS A 30 12.50 -12.77 -2.15
N THR A 31 12.23 -12.79 -3.44
CA THR A 31 10.95 -12.33 -3.99
C THR A 31 9.79 -13.24 -3.61
N VAL A 32 10.00 -14.55 -3.63
CA VAL A 32 9.00 -15.56 -3.21
C VAL A 32 9.70 -16.77 -2.58
N ASP A 33 9.08 -17.42 -1.62
CA ASP A 33 9.65 -18.61 -0.98
C ASP A 33 9.61 -19.83 -1.91
N ASP A 34 8.45 -20.12 -2.49
CA ASP A 34 8.22 -21.18 -3.46
C ASP A 34 6.98 -20.82 -4.30
N ILE A 35 7.19 -20.55 -5.59
CA ILE A 35 6.13 -20.13 -6.51
C ILE A 35 5.14 -21.27 -6.83
N HIS A 36 5.54 -22.54 -6.65
CA HIS A 36 4.70 -23.70 -6.90
C HIS A 36 3.80 -24.06 -5.71
N LYS A 37 4.01 -23.39 -4.60
CA LYS A 37 3.21 -23.61 -3.39
C LYS A 37 1.85 -22.94 -3.50
N PHE A 38 0.79 -23.74 -3.57
CA PHE A 38 -0.59 -23.26 -3.62
C PHE A 38 -1.52 -24.09 -2.72
N PRO A 39 -2.23 -23.47 -1.75
CA PRO A 39 -2.09 -22.08 -1.29
C PRO A 39 -0.85 -21.89 -0.40
N GLY A 40 -0.50 -20.64 -0.16
CA GLY A 40 0.43 -20.26 0.90
C GLY A 40 1.85 -19.90 0.47
N ALA A 41 2.11 -19.64 -0.83
CA ALA A 41 3.34 -18.98 -1.25
C ALA A 41 3.51 -17.63 -0.53
N LYS A 42 4.70 -17.39 0.04
CA LYS A 42 5.02 -16.14 0.73
C LYS A 42 5.82 -15.24 -0.19
N TRP A 43 5.25 -14.11 -0.54
CA TRP A 43 5.91 -13.08 -1.32
C TRP A 43 6.69 -12.12 -0.43
N PHE A 44 7.87 -11.73 -0.86
CA PHE A 44 8.79 -10.83 -0.16
C PHE A 44 8.99 -11.21 1.32
N PRO A 45 9.35 -12.48 1.64
CA PRO A 45 9.53 -12.91 3.02
C PRO A 45 10.59 -12.05 3.73
N GLY A 46 10.32 -11.72 4.99
CA GLY A 46 11.16 -10.83 5.79
C GLY A 46 10.85 -9.33 5.59
N CYS A 47 10.20 -8.93 4.50
CA CYS A 47 9.82 -7.54 4.28
C CYS A 47 8.73 -7.09 5.26
N THR A 48 8.99 -5.98 5.92
CA THR A 48 8.00 -5.28 6.75
C THR A 48 7.74 -3.90 6.19
N LEU A 49 6.48 -3.55 6.01
CA LEU A 49 6.08 -2.26 5.46
C LEU A 49 4.76 -1.79 6.07
N ASN A 50 4.47 -0.50 5.93
CA ASN A 50 3.16 0.07 6.20
C ASN A 50 2.48 0.42 4.87
N TYR A 51 1.33 -0.20 4.61
CA TYR A 51 0.58 0.03 3.37
C TYR A 51 0.09 1.48 3.25
N ALA A 52 -0.49 2.02 4.34
CA ALA A 52 -0.99 3.39 4.35
C ALA A 52 0.12 4.42 4.11
N GLU A 53 1.31 4.21 4.68
CA GLU A 53 2.48 5.07 4.45
C GLU A 53 2.88 5.07 2.97
N ASN A 54 2.93 3.91 2.35
CA ASN A 54 3.21 3.79 0.91
C ASN A 54 2.15 4.50 0.06
N MET A 55 0.87 4.36 0.40
CA MET A 55 -0.22 5.03 -0.33
C MET A 55 -0.21 6.54 -0.14
N LEU A 56 0.15 7.03 1.03
CA LEU A 56 0.09 8.46 1.38
C LEU A 56 1.40 9.22 1.12
N ARG A 57 2.41 8.59 0.56
CA ARG A 57 3.72 9.23 0.31
C ARG A 57 3.68 10.45 -0.62
N TYR A 58 2.65 10.57 -1.44
CA TYR A 58 2.41 11.73 -2.32
C TYR A 58 1.69 12.90 -1.63
N GLY A 59 1.61 12.88 -0.35
CA GLY A 59 0.68 13.51 0.58
C GLY A 59 0.54 15.03 0.63
N ASP A 60 1.34 15.84 -0.06
CA ASP A 60 1.19 17.31 -0.04
C ASP A 60 0.68 17.88 -1.37
N SER A 61 0.29 17.00 -2.31
CA SER A 61 -0.29 17.41 -3.58
C SER A 61 -1.75 17.86 -3.42
N GLU A 62 -2.11 18.95 -4.09
CA GLU A 62 -3.50 19.42 -4.22
C GLU A 62 -4.26 18.68 -5.34
N GLU A 63 -3.62 17.73 -6.03
CA GLU A 63 -4.28 16.89 -7.02
C GLU A 63 -5.32 15.97 -6.39
N ALA A 64 -6.39 15.68 -7.13
CA ALA A 64 -7.45 14.80 -6.68
C ALA A 64 -6.93 13.37 -6.44
N CYS A 65 -7.11 12.87 -5.22
CA CYS A 65 -6.76 11.52 -4.79
C CYS A 65 -7.99 10.62 -4.73
N LEU A 66 -9.08 11.12 -4.15
CA LEU A 66 -10.34 10.40 -4.05
C LEU A 66 -11.43 11.17 -4.78
N ILE A 67 -12.12 10.49 -5.69
CA ILE A 67 -13.27 11.03 -6.41
C ILE A 67 -14.46 10.14 -6.11
N PHE A 68 -15.41 10.67 -5.35
CA PHE A 68 -16.66 9.99 -5.05
C PHE A 68 -17.78 10.54 -5.92
N ARG A 69 -18.56 9.65 -6.52
CA ARG A 69 -19.76 9.98 -7.28
C ARG A 69 -20.92 9.12 -6.77
N GLY A 70 -21.89 9.75 -6.15
CA GLY A 70 -23.11 9.11 -5.69
C GLY A 70 -24.19 9.07 -6.78
N GLU A 71 -25.22 8.23 -6.60
CA GLU A 71 -26.37 8.10 -7.50
C GLU A 71 -27.19 9.41 -7.60
N ASP A 72 -27.28 10.16 -6.51
CA ASP A 72 -28.02 11.43 -6.41
C ASP A 72 -27.23 12.65 -6.92
N LYS A 73 -26.32 12.45 -7.87
CA LYS A 73 -25.46 13.50 -8.45
C LYS A 73 -24.50 14.16 -7.45
N ILE A 74 -24.32 13.61 -6.27
CA ILE A 74 -23.30 14.07 -5.32
C ILE A 74 -21.93 13.70 -5.87
N ARG A 75 -21.11 14.71 -6.06
CA ARG A 75 -19.69 14.54 -6.39
C ARG A 75 -18.85 15.17 -5.30
N ARG A 76 -17.89 14.42 -4.77
CA ARG A 76 -16.89 14.94 -3.84
C ARG A 76 -15.49 14.54 -4.34
N GLU A 77 -14.58 15.48 -4.22
CA GLU A 77 -13.18 15.26 -4.54
C GLU A 77 -12.35 15.65 -3.31
N TRP A 78 -11.38 14.80 -3.00
CA TRP A 78 -10.40 15.07 -1.97
C TRP A 78 -9.02 15.03 -2.58
N SER A 79 -8.19 16.02 -2.27
CA SER A 79 -6.78 16.03 -2.65
C SER A 79 -5.97 15.07 -1.77
N TRP A 80 -4.76 14.72 -2.21
CA TRP A 80 -3.81 13.95 -1.41
C TRP A 80 -3.58 14.61 -0.04
N LYS A 81 -3.42 15.92 0.00
CA LYS A 81 -3.23 16.69 1.22
C LYS A 81 -4.41 16.58 2.18
N GLN A 82 -5.63 16.66 1.67
CA GLN A 82 -6.84 16.50 2.48
C GLN A 82 -6.95 15.08 3.04
N VAL A 83 -6.76 14.03 2.20
CA VAL A 83 -6.79 12.63 2.65
C VAL A 83 -5.75 12.39 3.73
N ARG A 84 -4.53 12.88 3.53
CA ARG A 84 -3.46 12.74 4.53
C ARG A 84 -3.83 13.40 5.85
N HIS A 85 -4.38 14.62 5.81
CA HIS A 85 -4.83 15.35 7.00
C HIS A 85 -5.88 14.53 7.78
N GLU A 86 -6.90 14.02 7.11
CA GLU A 86 -7.97 13.23 7.72
C GLU A 86 -7.44 11.91 8.31
N VAL A 87 -6.53 11.22 7.61
CA VAL A 87 -5.90 10.00 8.10
C VAL A 87 -5.11 10.27 9.38
N PHE A 88 -4.33 11.35 9.44
CA PHE A 88 -3.59 11.71 10.65
C PHE A 88 -4.52 12.11 11.81
N ALA A 89 -5.58 12.85 11.54
CA ALA A 89 -6.57 13.20 12.55
C ALA A 89 -7.23 11.95 13.14
N LEU A 90 -7.70 11.03 12.30
CA LEU A 90 -8.29 9.77 12.72
C LEU A 90 -7.29 8.89 13.49
N ALA A 91 -6.08 8.73 13.00
CA ALA A 91 -5.04 7.94 13.66
C ALA A 91 -4.70 8.50 15.05
N THR A 92 -4.68 9.81 15.19
CA THR A 92 -4.46 10.49 16.48
C THR A 92 -5.61 10.23 17.44
N ALA A 93 -6.85 10.36 16.97
CA ALA A 93 -8.02 10.09 17.79
C ALA A 93 -8.09 8.64 18.27
N LEU A 94 -7.80 7.67 17.37
CA LEU A 94 -7.77 6.25 17.74
C LEU A 94 -6.69 5.93 18.78
N ARG A 95 -5.49 6.52 18.65
CA ARG A 95 -4.44 6.37 19.68
C ARG A 95 -4.85 6.97 21.04
N GLN A 96 -5.54 8.12 21.03
CA GLN A 96 -6.05 8.71 22.28
C GLN A 96 -7.14 7.86 22.92
N LEU A 97 -7.91 7.11 22.13
CA LEU A 97 -8.87 6.11 22.61
C LEU A 97 -8.22 4.82 23.11
N GLY A 98 -6.90 4.70 23.00
CA GLY A 98 -6.14 3.57 23.53
C GLY A 98 -5.92 2.42 22.56
N LEU A 99 -6.17 2.61 21.26
CA LEU A 99 -5.91 1.58 20.24
C LEU A 99 -4.45 1.13 20.27
N GLN A 100 -4.25 -0.20 20.35
CA GLN A 100 -2.94 -0.83 20.40
C GLN A 100 -2.73 -1.79 19.22
N PRO A 101 -1.49 -2.11 18.88
CA PRO A 101 -1.20 -3.15 17.89
C PRO A 101 -1.83 -4.49 18.29
N GLY A 102 -2.62 -5.07 17.39
CA GLY A 102 -3.34 -6.32 17.64
C GLY A 102 -4.82 -6.17 18.01
N ASP A 103 -5.30 -4.96 18.25
CA ASP A 103 -6.74 -4.71 18.44
C ASP A 103 -7.50 -4.94 17.12
N ALA A 104 -8.71 -5.49 17.22
CA ALA A 104 -9.61 -5.81 16.11
C ALA A 104 -10.96 -5.09 16.28
#